data_3984cf3060dd372afe565cac2f35ca78
#
_entry.id   3984cf3060dd372afe565cac2f35ca78
#
_cell.length_a   1.000
_cell.length_b   1.000
_cell.length_c   1.000
_cell.angle_alpha   90.00
_cell.angle_beta   90.00
_cell.angle_gamma   90.00
#
_symmetry.space_group_name_H-M   'P 1'
#
loop_
_entity.id
_entity.type
_entity.pdbx_description
1 polymer ?
#
loop_
_entity_poly.entity_id
_entity_poly.type
_entity_poly.pdbx_seq_one_letter_code
_entity_poly.pdbx_strand_id
1 'polypeptide(L)'
;MGSSHPYDRKLNVAVVGGSLGGLCAGIVLKTAGHSVTILERNPTKLLQNQGAGIVAGGDTLEFMKMYDRCNRPIAVQSQARMYLDKTGKVVHRVDMQQNMTSWDLTYYLLRANYDGVKSDYCDVPPSRESDGKTEYRYDGKVVGVEDLGDQVEVHYQKHDGKEERLTADLVIGADGPSSTIRKLLCPGVERTLAGYCALRGTIPENEGSPEAKEAFQERFTFFHDDGIQILAYLIPGKNGTIKPGERLINFVWYYNFPVDSEEFAELMTDVDGERHHITMPPGKMRPAVWEKYKQVARDRMPPQFAEVICKTKSPFAQAITDVISPKQSFMDGKVLLIGDALAGEQASYVRCPQVRGVG
;
A
#
# COMPACT_ATOMS: atom_id res chain seq x y z
N MET A 1 46.79 -16.13 -3.65
CA MET A 1 46.01 -14.91 -3.96
C MET A 1 44.65 -15.40 -4.43
N GLY A 2 43.64 -15.38 -3.56
CA GLY A 2 42.28 -15.79 -3.90
C GLY A 2 41.67 -14.74 -4.81
N SER A 3 41.23 -15.17 -6.00
CA SER A 3 40.44 -14.35 -6.87
C SER A 3 39.07 -14.17 -6.18
N SER A 4 38.85 -12.97 -5.61
CA SER A 4 37.51 -12.62 -5.14
C SER A 4 36.59 -12.64 -6.35
N HIS A 5 35.53 -13.46 -6.29
CA HIS A 5 34.50 -13.45 -7.31
C HIS A 5 33.88 -12.05 -7.35
N PRO A 6 33.55 -11.48 -8.53
CA PRO A 6 32.95 -10.16 -8.64
C PRO A 6 31.66 -10.00 -7.83
N TYR A 7 31.05 -11.10 -7.39
CA TYR A 7 29.87 -11.15 -6.53
C TYR A 7 30.14 -11.02 -5.02
N ASP A 8 31.41 -11.02 -4.57
CA ASP A 8 31.76 -10.92 -3.15
C ASP A 8 31.86 -9.46 -2.64
N ARG A 9 31.78 -8.48 -3.54
CA ARG A 9 31.86 -7.06 -3.16
C ARG A 9 30.63 -6.65 -2.36
N LYS A 10 30.83 -6.16 -1.14
CA LYS A 10 29.77 -5.54 -0.34
C LYS A 10 29.54 -4.11 -0.82
N LEU A 11 28.29 -3.76 -1.08
CA LEU A 11 27.87 -2.47 -1.61
C LEU A 11 27.32 -1.59 -0.50
N ASN A 12 27.46 -0.27 -0.69
CA ASN A 12 26.66 0.73 0.00
C ASN A 12 25.46 1.06 -0.88
N VAL A 13 24.26 0.79 -0.40
CA VAL A 13 23.02 0.94 -1.16
C VAL A 13 22.14 2.02 -0.54
N ALA A 14 21.68 2.96 -1.36
CA ALA A 14 20.66 3.91 -1.00
C ALA A 14 19.29 3.42 -1.52
N VAL A 15 18.31 3.33 -0.65
CA VAL A 15 16.91 3.03 -1.03
C VAL A 15 16.09 4.28 -0.82
N VAL A 16 15.43 4.76 -1.85
CA VAL A 16 14.57 5.94 -1.82
C VAL A 16 13.12 5.50 -1.67
N GLY A 17 12.53 5.82 -0.51
CA GLY A 17 11.20 5.40 -0.12
C GLY A 17 11.21 4.26 0.90
N GLY A 18 10.69 4.54 2.09
CA GLY A 18 10.70 3.66 3.26
C GLY A 18 9.40 2.88 3.51
N SER A 19 8.57 2.71 2.48
CA SER A 19 7.37 1.88 2.54
C SER A 19 7.67 0.41 2.20
N LEU A 20 6.63 -0.39 1.96
CA LEU A 20 6.75 -1.86 1.83
C LEU A 20 7.80 -2.27 0.79
N GLY A 21 7.78 -1.68 -0.41
CA GLY A 21 8.74 -2.03 -1.48
C GLY A 21 10.19 -1.75 -1.10
N GLY A 22 10.46 -0.57 -0.53
CA GLY A 22 11.81 -0.20 -0.08
C GLY A 22 12.31 -1.03 1.10
N LEU A 23 11.42 -1.36 2.04
CA LEU A 23 11.76 -2.25 3.16
C LEU A 23 12.05 -3.67 2.69
N CYS A 24 11.27 -4.22 1.75
CA CYS A 24 11.53 -5.53 1.17
C CYS A 24 12.91 -5.58 0.50
N ALA A 25 13.22 -4.59 -0.35
CA ALA A 25 14.54 -4.48 -0.98
C ALA A 25 15.65 -4.34 0.06
N GLY A 26 15.43 -3.47 1.06
CA GLY A 26 16.39 -3.25 2.15
C GLY A 26 16.72 -4.52 2.94
N ILE A 27 15.70 -5.34 3.24
CA ILE A 27 15.88 -6.61 3.97
C ILE A 27 16.67 -7.61 3.13
N VAL A 28 16.36 -7.77 1.84
CA VAL A 28 17.10 -8.65 0.94
C VAL A 28 18.56 -8.26 0.88
N LEU A 29 18.83 -7.00 0.63
CA LEU A 29 20.19 -6.45 0.51
C LEU A 29 20.98 -6.55 1.84
N LYS A 30 20.35 -6.22 2.97
CA LYS A 30 20.92 -6.43 4.30
C LYS A 30 21.32 -7.89 4.52
N THR A 31 20.40 -8.81 4.22
CA THR A 31 20.62 -10.26 4.41
C THR A 31 21.75 -10.77 3.52
N ALA A 32 21.94 -10.16 2.34
CA ALA A 32 23.11 -10.41 1.48
C ALA A 32 24.41 -9.76 1.99
N GLY A 33 24.36 -9.02 3.11
CA GLY A 33 25.51 -8.39 3.77
C GLY A 33 25.89 -7.03 3.20
N HIS A 34 25.03 -6.38 2.40
CA HIS A 34 25.24 -5.01 1.93
C HIS A 34 24.87 -3.99 3.01
N SER A 35 25.56 -2.83 3.02
CA SER A 35 25.16 -1.69 3.85
C SER A 35 24.01 -0.94 3.17
N VAL A 36 22.89 -0.75 3.87
CA VAL A 36 21.69 -0.16 3.28
C VAL A 36 21.20 1.04 4.07
N THR A 37 21.05 2.18 3.40
CA THR A 37 20.41 3.38 3.94
C THR A 37 19.09 3.63 3.23
N ILE A 38 17.98 3.61 3.96
CA ILE A 38 16.66 4.02 3.45
C ILE A 38 16.45 5.51 3.73
N LEU A 39 16.09 6.26 2.70
CA LEU A 39 15.66 7.66 2.79
C LEU A 39 14.13 7.74 2.70
N GLU A 40 13.47 8.16 3.77
CA GLU A 40 12.03 8.36 3.84
C GLU A 40 11.69 9.85 3.98
N ARG A 41 10.82 10.35 3.11
CA ARG A 41 10.45 11.77 3.09
C ARG A 41 9.63 12.22 4.30
N ASN A 42 8.87 11.32 4.92
CA ASN A 42 8.09 11.65 6.11
C ASN A 42 9.02 11.96 7.30
N PRO A 43 8.77 13.07 8.03
CA PRO A 43 9.66 13.49 9.12
C PRO A 43 9.48 12.68 10.40
N THR A 44 8.40 11.93 10.53
CA THR A 44 8.06 11.20 11.74
C THR A 44 7.96 9.70 11.50
N LYS A 45 8.14 8.93 12.59
CA LYS A 45 7.74 7.53 12.61
C LYS A 45 6.28 7.44 12.20
N LEU A 46 6.00 6.51 11.31
CA LEU A 46 4.75 6.45 10.61
C LEU A 46 3.52 6.37 11.49
N LEU A 47 2.63 7.05 11.02
CA LEU A 47 1.22 6.97 10.81
C LEU A 47 0.70 5.55 11.11
N GLN A 48 0.30 5.36 12.38
CA GLN A 48 -0.55 4.25 12.76
C GLN A 48 -1.91 4.42 12.08
N ASN A 49 -2.55 3.33 11.75
CA ASN A 49 -3.90 3.28 11.15
C ASN A 49 -4.00 3.83 9.71
N GLN A 50 -2.94 3.73 8.93
CA GLN A 50 -3.06 3.84 7.46
C GLN A 50 -3.77 2.60 6.87
N GLY A 51 -4.19 1.72 7.74
CA GLY A 51 -4.70 0.38 7.66
C GLY A 51 -5.70 0.11 6.58
N ALA A 52 -5.23 0.07 5.37
CA ALA A 52 -5.93 -0.57 4.29
C ALA A 52 -5.62 -2.06 4.31
N GLY A 53 -6.63 -2.88 4.12
CA GLY A 53 -6.44 -4.30 3.90
C GLY A 53 -5.64 -4.54 2.62
N ILE A 54 -4.78 -5.55 2.64
CA ILE A 54 -3.98 -6.01 1.51
C ILE A 54 -4.21 -7.51 1.34
N VAL A 55 -4.31 -7.96 0.10
CA VAL A 55 -4.26 -9.40 -0.22
C VAL A 55 -2.78 -9.79 -0.34
N ALA A 56 -2.30 -10.61 0.57
CA ALA A 56 -0.95 -11.18 0.50
C ALA A 56 -0.94 -12.31 -0.54
N GLY A 57 -0.45 -12.03 -1.73
CA GLY A 57 -0.28 -13.00 -2.81
C GLY A 57 0.89 -13.97 -2.56
N GLY A 58 1.07 -14.92 -3.47
CA GLY A 58 2.09 -15.97 -3.36
C GLY A 58 3.50 -15.42 -3.16
N ASP A 59 3.90 -14.42 -3.96
CA ASP A 59 5.23 -13.82 -3.86
C ASP A 59 5.46 -13.11 -2.52
N THR A 60 4.42 -12.44 -1.98
CA THR A 60 4.49 -11.82 -0.66
C THR A 60 4.67 -12.87 0.43
N LEU A 61 3.93 -13.97 0.36
CA LEU A 61 4.04 -15.06 1.34
C LEU A 61 5.40 -15.76 1.25
N GLU A 62 5.93 -15.95 0.04
CA GLU A 62 7.25 -16.53 -0.17
C GLU A 62 8.35 -15.60 0.37
N PHE A 63 8.27 -14.31 0.10
CA PHE A 63 9.16 -13.32 0.69
C PHE A 63 9.14 -13.37 2.23
N MET A 64 7.94 -13.35 2.83
CA MET A 64 7.81 -13.42 4.29
C MET A 64 8.36 -14.73 4.84
N LYS A 65 8.13 -15.86 4.18
CA LYS A 65 8.71 -17.16 4.56
C LYS A 65 10.24 -17.16 4.55
N MET A 66 10.86 -16.47 3.60
CA MET A 66 12.32 -16.42 3.47
C MET A 66 12.96 -15.42 4.43
N TYR A 67 12.34 -14.29 4.66
CA TYR A 67 12.97 -13.13 5.29
C TYR A 67 12.35 -12.68 6.61
N ASP A 68 11.06 -12.98 6.88
CA ASP A 68 10.46 -12.62 8.16
C ASP A 68 10.93 -13.55 9.29
N ARG A 69 11.36 -12.94 10.37
CA ARG A 69 11.90 -13.63 11.55
C ARG A 69 11.11 -13.31 12.82
N CYS A 70 9.99 -12.61 12.70
CA CYS A 70 9.15 -12.22 13.84
C CYS A 70 8.27 -13.38 14.35
N ASN A 71 8.23 -14.51 13.64
CA ASN A 71 7.56 -15.75 14.06
C ASN A 71 6.10 -15.57 14.51
N ARG A 72 5.32 -14.77 13.79
CA ARG A 72 3.89 -14.59 14.08
C ARG A 72 3.03 -14.73 12.82
N PRO A 73 1.73 -15.04 12.94
CA PRO A 73 0.80 -15.00 11.82
C PRO A 73 0.73 -13.61 11.18
N ILE A 74 0.78 -13.56 9.85
CA ILE A 74 0.78 -12.32 9.09
C ILE A 74 -0.56 -11.99 8.44
N ALA A 75 -1.52 -12.92 8.43
CA ALA A 75 -2.76 -12.77 7.68
C ALA A 75 -3.92 -13.52 8.33
N VAL A 76 -5.13 -13.05 8.04
CA VAL A 76 -6.39 -13.78 8.21
C VAL A 76 -6.66 -14.55 6.92
N GLN A 77 -7.00 -15.83 7.02
CA GLN A 77 -7.32 -16.65 5.85
C GLN A 77 -8.78 -16.45 5.42
N SER A 78 -8.97 -16.26 4.13
CA SER A 78 -10.25 -16.37 3.44
C SER A 78 -10.30 -17.71 2.70
N GLN A 79 -11.36 -18.48 2.86
CA GLN A 79 -11.50 -19.82 2.26
C GLN A 79 -12.20 -19.80 0.90
N ALA A 80 -12.97 -18.74 0.63
CA ALA A 80 -13.74 -18.62 -0.60
C ALA A 80 -13.96 -17.17 -1.02
N ARG A 81 -14.13 -16.97 -2.32
CA ARG A 81 -14.75 -15.75 -2.87
C ARG A 81 -16.25 -15.94 -2.95
N MET A 82 -16.97 -14.93 -2.49
CA MET A 82 -18.43 -14.92 -2.49
C MET A 82 -18.92 -13.72 -3.30
N TYR A 83 -19.96 -13.92 -4.07
CA TYR A 83 -20.63 -12.85 -4.81
C TYR A 83 -22.06 -12.75 -4.34
N LEU A 84 -22.46 -11.57 -3.91
CA LEU A 84 -23.82 -11.31 -3.42
C LEU A 84 -24.65 -10.63 -4.51
N ASP A 85 -25.96 -10.88 -4.52
CA ASP A 85 -26.91 -10.02 -5.19
C ASP A 85 -27.32 -8.83 -4.30
N LYS A 86 -28.13 -7.91 -4.83
CA LYS A 86 -28.61 -6.73 -4.10
C LYS A 86 -29.40 -7.07 -2.83
N THR A 87 -29.97 -8.26 -2.74
CA THR A 87 -30.72 -8.72 -1.55
C THR A 87 -29.80 -9.28 -0.45
N GLY A 88 -28.52 -9.45 -0.74
CA GLY A 88 -27.53 -10.04 0.16
C GLY A 88 -27.44 -11.56 0.07
N LYS A 89 -28.11 -12.18 -0.91
CA LYS A 89 -27.99 -13.62 -1.16
C LYS A 89 -26.73 -13.94 -1.97
N VAL A 90 -26.12 -15.06 -1.66
CA VAL A 90 -24.99 -15.58 -2.44
C VAL A 90 -25.49 -16.10 -3.78
N VAL A 91 -25.00 -15.50 -4.88
CA VAL A 91 -25.30 -15.91 -6.25
C VAL A 91 -24.17 -16.70 -6.91
N HIS A 92 -22.95 -16.55 -6.39
CA HIS A 92 -21.80 -17.28 -6.89
C HIS A 92 -20.77 -17.48 -5.78
N ARG A 93 -20.09 -18.64 -5.79
CA ARG A 93 -19.03 -19.00 -4.86
C ARG A 93 -17.88 -19.66 -5.61
N VAL A 94 -16.66 -19.25 -5.26
CA VAL A 94 -15.44 -19.90 -5.74
C VAL A 94 -14.59 -20.29 -4.53
N ASP A 95 -14.35 -21.58 -4.35
CA ASP A 95 -13.46 -22.07 -3.29
C ASP A 95 -12.01 -21.69 -3.68
N MET A 96 -11.46 -20.73 -2.99
CA MET A 96 -10.13 -20.19 -3.22
C MET A 96 -9.57 -19.62 -1.92
N GLN A 97 -8.52 -20.23 -1.44
CA GLN A 97 -7.84 -19.73 -0.24
C GLN A 97 -7.01 -18.49 -0.58
N GLN A 98 -7.19 -17.43 0.20
CA GLN A 98 -6.44 -16.19 0.10
C GLN A 98 -6.04 -15.68 1.48
N ASN A 99 -4.93 -14.96 1.57
CA ASN A 99 -4.40 -14.45 2.82
C ASN A 99 -4.60 -12.93 2.86
N MET A 100 -5.38 -12.47 3.82
CA MET A 100 -5.74 -11.07 4.00
C MET A 100 -4.92 -10.48 5.14
N THR A 101 -4.11 -9.48 4.84
CA THR A 101 -3.27 -8.78 5.84
C THR A 101 -3.64 -7.30 5.91
N SER A 102 -2.97 -6.57 6.78
CA SER A 102 -3.05 -5.12 6.83
C SER A 102 -1.71 -4.48 6.49
N TRP A 103 -1.76 -3.28 5.93
CA TRP A 103 -0.57 -2.50 5.64
C TRP A 103 0.29 -2.29 6.90
N ASP A 104 -0.35 -1.93 8.01
CA ASP A 104 0.34 -1.67 9.28
C ASP A 104 1.09 -2.91 9.79
N LEU A 105 0.43 -4.07 9.86
CA LEU A 105 1.07 -5.30 10.28
C LEU A 105 2.28 -5.63 9.40
N THR A 106 2.11 -5.59 8.07
CA THR A 106 3.19 -5.86 7.13
C THR A 106 4.34 -4.87 7.31
N TYR A 107 4.04 -3.58 7.44
CA TYR A 107 5.04 -2.55 7.65
C TYR A 107 5.87 -2.77 8.92
N TYR A 108 5.22 -3.02 10.06
CA TYR A 108 5.94 -3.20 11.33
C TYR A 108 6.75 -4.49 11.38
N LEU A 109 6.28 -5.56 10.74
CA LEU A 109 7.09 -6.78 10.56
C LEU A 109 8.35 -6.48 9.73
N LEU A 110 8.21 -5.77 8.62
CA LEU A 110 9.35 -5.40 7.79
C LEU A 110 10.32 -4.48 8.55
N ARG A 111 9.84 -3.50 9.34
CA ARG A 111 10.67 -2.61 10.15
C ARG A 111 11.40 -3.36 11.27
N ALA A 112 10.75 -4.32 11.92
CA ALA A 112 11.41 -5.15 12.92
C ALA A 112 12.54 -5.98 12.31
N ASN A 113 12.34 -6.53 11.11
CA ASN A 113 13.35 -7.28 10.37
C ASN A 113 14.46 -6.40 9.78
N TYR A 114 14.13 -5.18 9.31
CA TYR A 114 15.09 -4.29 8.68
C TYR A 114 16.02 -3.63 9.69
N ASP A 115 15.48 -2.84 10.60
CA ASP A 115 16.26 -1.96 11.50
C ASP A 115 15.90 -2.11 12.99
N GLY A 116 15.14 -3.14 13.35
CA GLY A 116 14.85 -3.47 14.74
C GLY A 116 13.91 -2.49 15.43
N VAL A 117 12.98 -1.86 14.69
CA VAL A 117 11.99 -0.96 15.29
C VAL A 117 11.04 -1.74 16.18
N LYS A 118 11.01 -1.36 17.46
CA LYS A 118 10.06 -1.90 18.43
C LYS A 118 8.65 -1.37 18.19
N SER A 119 7.67 -2.25 18.24
CA SER A 119 6.25 -1.93 18.11
C SER A 119 5.40 -2.94 18.88
N ASP A 120 4.11 -2.63 19.05
CA ASP A 120 3.15 -3.57 19.62
C ASP A 120 2.75 -4.69 18.63
N TYR A 121 3.25 -4.63 17.39
CA TYR A 121 2.90 -5.60 16.34
C TYR A 121 3.71 -6.88 16.45
N CYS A 122 4.97 -6.82 16.81
CA CYS A 122 5.85 -7.99 16.89
C CYS A 122 7.09 -7.71 17.75
N ASP A 123 7.69 -8.80 18.24
CA ASP A 123 9.01 -8.76 18.84
C ASP A 123 10.08 -8.54 17.75
N VAL A 124 11.13 -7.83 18.10
CA VAL A 124 12.27 -7.61 17.21
C VAL A 124 13.14 -8.86 17.20
N PRO A 125 13.38 -9.47 16.03
CA PRO A 125 14.26 -10.62 15.93
C PRO A 125 15.72 -10.22 16.18
N PRO A 126 16.55 -11.13 16.73
CA PRO A 126 17.98 -10.86 16.94
C PRO A 126 18.68 -10.63 15.59
N SER A 127 19.66 -9.71 15.53
CA SER A 127 20.50 -9.50 14.35
C SER A 127 21.37 -10.73 14.06
N ARG A 128 21.77 -10.92 12.80
CA ARG A 128 22.76 -11.93 12.39
C ARG A 128 24.10 -11.27 12.17
N GLU A 129 25.18 -11.96 12.46
CA GLU A 129 26.54 -11.48 12.19
C GLU A 129 26.81 -11.24 10.69
N SER A 130 26.12 -12.00 9.82
CA SER A 130 26.20 -11.86 8.37
C SER A 130 25.41 -10.68 7.81
N ASP A 131 24.51 -10.08 8.59
CA ASP A 131 23.69 -8.98 8.14
C ASP A 131 24.54 -7.72 7.90
N GLY A 132 24.29 -7.03 6.80
CA GLY A 132 24.89 -5.72 6.53
C GLY A 132 24.34 -4.65 7.47
N LYS A 133 25.03 -3.51 7.53
CA LYS A 133 24.58 -2.35 8.32
C LYS A 133 23.33 -1.73 7.72
N THR A 134 22.41 -1.31 8.58
CA THR A 134 21.15 -0.66 8.15
C THR A 134 20.98 0.68 8.82
N GLU A 135 20.46 1.63 8.05
CA GLU A 135 20.03 2.93 8.53
C GLU A 135 18.67 3.29 7.89
N TYR A 136 17.80 3.91 8.68
CA TYR A 136 16.52 4.45 8.17
C TYR A 136 16.44 5.93 8.54
N ARG A 137 16.60 6.79 7.54
CA ARG A 137 16.60 8.25 7.70
C ARG A 137 15.22 8.79 7.37
N TYR A 138 14.55 9.32 8.38
CA TYR A 138 13.35 10.13 8.22
C TYR A 138 13.69 11.52 7.72
N ASP A 139 12.68 12.21 7.21
CA ASP A 139 12.83 13.60 6.74
C ASP A 139 13.88 13.75 5.62
N GLY A 140 13.97 12.72 4.79
CA GLY A 140 14.91 12.66 3.68
C GLY A 140 14.18 12.71 2.34
N LYS A 141 13.65 13.88 1.94
CA LYS A 141 13.00 14.07 0.64
C LYS A 141 14.06 14.14 -0.46
N VAL A 142 14.20 13.08 -1.23
CA VAL A 142 15.13 13.07 -2.38
C VAL A 142 14.67 14.11 -3.42
N VAL A 143 15.63 14.90 -3.89
CA VAL A 143 15.42 15.99 -4.85
C VAL A 143 16.33 15.87 -6.10
N GLY A 144 17.38 15.04 -6.05
CA GLY A 144 18.32 14.87 -7.16
C GLY A 144 19.10 13.56 -7.06
N VAL A 145 19.60 13.12 -8.19
CA VAL A 145 20.59 12.03 -8.33
C VAL A 145 21.61 12.43 -9.37
N GLU A 146 22.88 12.17 -9.11
CA GLU A 146 24.01 12.52 -9.98
C GLU A 146 24.93 11.32 -10.17
N ASP A 147 25.31 11.04 -11.42
CA ASP A 147 26.25 9.97 -11.76
C ASP A 147 27.69 10.46 -11.58
N LEU A 148 28.41 9.86 -10.64
CA LEU A 148 29.82 10.16 -10.36
C LEU A 148 30.78 9.20 -11.10
N GLY A 149 30.30 8.40 -12.04
CA GLY A 149 31.05 7.35 -12.72
C GLY A 149 30.91 6.00 -11.98
N ASP A 150 31.68 5.75 -10.97
CA ASP A 150 31.63 4.48 -10.23
C ASP A 150 30.51 4.40 -9.18
N GLN A 151 29.97 5.54 -8.77
CA GLN A 151 28.94 5.68 -7.74
C GLN A 151 27.88 6.68 -8.17
N VAL A 152 26.80 6.75 -7.40
CA VAL A 152 25.71 7.73 -7.55
C VAL A 152 25.64 8.57 -6.28
N GLU A 153 25.56 9.90 -6.43
CA GLU A 153 25.24 10.81 -5.35
C GLU A 153 23.74 11.10 -5.32
N VAL A 154 23.10 10.87 -4.18
CA VAL A 154 21.69 11.17 -3.93
C VAL A 154 21.58 12.44 -3.12
N HIS A 155 20.90 13.45 -3.67
CA HIS A 155 20.63 14.73 -3.01
C HIS A 155 19.28 14.67 -2.35
N TYR A 156 19.18 15.01 -1.07
CA TYR A 156 17.92 15.04 -0.35
C TYR A 156 17.82 16.25 0.57
N GLN A 157 16.58 16.70 0.80
CA GLN A 157 16.27 17.89 1.55
C GLN A 157 15.45 17.53 2.79
N LYS A 158 15.79 18.13 3.92
CA LYS A 158 15.03 18.12 5.17
C LYS A 158 13.87 19.14 5.09
N HIS A 159 12.85 18.97 5.95
CA HIS A 159 11.73 19.91 6.01
C HIS A 159 12.15 21.34 6.38
N ASP A 160 13.28 21.52 7.11
CA ASP A 160 13.87 22.82 7.43
C ASP A 160 14.62 23.46 6.24
N GLY A 161 14.62 22.80 5.09
CA GLY A 161 15.30 23.23 3.87
C GLY A 161 16.78 22.88 3.79
N LYS A 162 17.35 22.24 4.81
CA LYS A 162 18.74 21.79 4.78
C LYS A 162 18.94 20.69 3.75
N GLU A 163 19.88 20.89 2.84
CA GLU A 163 20.29 19.89 1.85
C GLU A 163 21.40 19.00 2.40
N GLU A 164 21.26 17.71 2.13
CA GLU A 164 22.24 16.68 2.47
C GLU A 164 22.48 15.77 1.26
N ARG A 165 23.60 15.06 1.28
CA ARG A 165 24.03 14.16 0.19
C ARG A 165 24.39 12.81 0.74
N LEU A 166 24.17 11.78 -0.08
CA LEU A 166 24.53 10.39 0.22
C LEU A 166 25.10 9.74 -1.03
N THR A 167 26.34 9.28 -0.96
CA THR A 167 26.98 8.53 -2.05
C THR A 167 26.72 7.03 -1.87
N ALA A 168 26.35 6.35 -2.95
CA ALA A 168 26.03 4.93 -2.96
C ALA A 168 26.57 4.23 -4.22
N ASP A 169 26.90 2.94 -4.09
CA ASP A 169 27.27 2.09 -5.23
C ASP A 169 26.03 1.70 -6.06
N LEU A 170 24.85 1.65 -5.40
CA LEU A 170 23.56 1.33 -6.02
C LEU A 170 22.45 2.16 -5.36
N VAL A 171 21.55 2.67 -6.17
CA VAL A 171 20.33 3.37 -5.73
C VAL A 171 19.09 2.58 -6.14
N ILE A 172 18.19 2.32 -5.21
CA ILE A 172 16.89 1.70 -5.46
C ILE A 172 15.79 2.74 -5.28
N GLY A 173 15.14 3.12 -6.37
CA GLY A 173 13.95 3.97 -6.36
C GLY A 173 12.70 3.14 -6.03
N ALA A 174 12.22 3.26 -4.79
CA ALA A 174 11.03 2.60 -4.25
C ALA A 174 10.03 3.63 -3.68
N ASP A 175 10.04 4.84 -4.22
CA ASP A 175 9.35 6.04 -3.73
C ASP A 175 7.92 6.19 -4.23
N GLY A 176 7.35 5.08 -4.67
CA GLY A 176 5.93 4.93 -4.95
C GLY A 176 5.47 5.52 -6.28
N PRO A 177 4.14 5.57 -6.54
CA PRO A 177 3.60 5.91 -7.84
C PRO A 177 3.88 7.35 -8.27
N SER A 178 4.18 8.26 -7.32
CA SER A 178 4.62 9.64 -7.60
C SER A 178 6.14 9.81 -7.62
N SER A 179 6.87 8.73 -7.92
CA SER A 179 8.34 8.64 -7.81
C SER A 179 9.07 9.87 -8.33
N THR A 180 9.89 10.44 -7.45
CA THR A 180 10.84 11.52 -7.80
C THR A 180 11.97 10.98 -8.64
N ILE A 181 12.50 9.78 -8.34
CA ILE A 181 13.57 9.14 -9.10
C ILE A 181 13.12 8.93 -10.56
N ARG A 182 11.91 8.40 -10.77
CA ARG A 182 11.38 8.24 -12.12
C ARG A 182 11.24 9.58 -12.84
N LYS A 183 10.73 10.63 -12.19
CA LYS A 183 10.59 11.96 -12.79
C LYS A 183 11.92 12.57 -13.20
N LEU A 184 12.97 12.37 -12.41
CA LEU A 184 14.32 12.85 -12.71
C LEU A 184 14.93 12.12 -13.91
N LEU A 185 14.73 10.80 -14.00
CA LEU A 185 15.36 9.95 -15.00
C LEU A 185 14.53 9.71 -16.26
N CYS A 186 13.22 9.91 -16.18
CA CYS A 186 12.27 9.81 -17.29
C CYS A 186 11.33 11.02 -17.30
N PRO A 187 11.83 12.24 -17.58
CA PRO A 187 10.99 13.44 -17.65
C PRO A 187 9.99 13.26 -18.80
N GLY A 188 8.74 13.31 -18.55
CA GLY A 188 7.67 13.07 -19.53
C GLY A 188 6.85 11.82 -19.27
N VAL A 189 7.24 11.00 -18.29
CA VAL A 189 6.36 9.95 -17.78
C VAL A 189 5.44 10.54 -16.73
N GLU A 190 4.18 10.71 -17.08
CA GLU A 190 3.16 11.28 -16.22
C GLU A 190 2.30 10.19 -15.56
N ARG A 191 1.85 10.47 -14.36
CA ARG A 191 0.86 9.67 -13.64
C ARG A 191 -0.53 10.15 -14.05
N THR A 192 -1.35 9.26 -14.60
CA THR A 192 -2.69 9.57 -15.09
C THR A 192 -3.77 9.04 -14.15
N LEU A 193 -4.89 9.75 -14.03
CA LEU A 193 -6.06 9.28 -13.29
C LEU A 193 -6.83 8.27 -14.13
N ALA A 194 -7.23 7.15 -13.52
CA ALA A 194 -7.96 6.07 -14.20
C ALA A 194 -9.47 6.34 -14.31
N GLY A 195 -9.97 7.43 -13.74
CA GLY A 195 -11.39 7.83 -13.82
C GLY A 195 -12.28 7.19 -12.75
N TYR A 196 -11.71 6.64 -11.69
CA TYR A 196 -12.43 6.12 -10.53
C TYR A 196 -11.61 6.23 -9.24
N CYS A 197 -12.31 6.17 -8.09
CA CYS A 197 -11.72 6.17 -6.77
C CYS A 197 -12.02 4.88 -6.03
N ALA A 198 -11.13 4.48 -5.14
CA ALA A 198 -11.38 3.51 -4.09
C ALA A 198 -11.81 4.26 -2.82
N LEU A 199 -13.07 4.14 -2.44
CA LEU A 199 -13.57 4.50 -1.12
C LEU A 199 -13.28 3.34 -0.18
N ARG A 200 -12.66 3.61 0.95
CA ARG A 200 -12.15 2.57 1.84
C ARG A 200 -12.47 2.87 3.29
N GLY A 201 -12.51 1.83 4.09
CA GLY A 201 -12.71 1.95 5.51
C GLY A 201 -12.73 0.60 6.20
N THR A 202 -12.81 0.66 7.52
CA THR A 202 -12.88 -0.54 8.37
C THR A 202 -13.88 -0.33 9.49
N ILE A 203 -14.43 -1.43 9.97
CA ILE A 203 -15.14 -1.49 11.26
C ILE A 203 -14.59 -2.65 12.09
N PRO A 204 -14.64 -2.59 13.43
CA PRO A 204 -14.36 -3.74 14.28
C PRO A 204 -15.28 -4.91 13.93
N GLU A 205 -14.73 -6.13 13.85
CA GLU A 205 -15.51 -7.34 13.55
C GLU A 205 -16.67 -7.55 14.53
N ASN A 206 -16.48 -7.22 15.79
CA ASN A 206 -17.50 -7.36 16.84
C ASN A 206 -18.65 -6.35 16.70
N GLU A 207 -18.47 -5.24 15.96
CA GLU A 207 -19.51 -4.27 15.65
C GLU A 207 -20.40 -4.70 14.48
N GLY A 208 -19.98 -5.69 13.67
CA GLY A 208 -20.81 -6.25 12.58
C GLY A 208 -22.01 -7.03 13.11
N SER A 209 -23.15 -6.94 12.42
CA SER A 209 -24.32 -7.80 12.67
C SER A 209 -23.97 -9.29 12.43
N PRO A 210 -24.80 -10.23 12.90
CA PRO A 210 -24.62 -11.65 12.55
C PRO A 210 -24.55 -11.89 11.04
N GLU A 211 -25.38 -11.21 10.27
CA GLU A 211 -25.47 -11.32 8.80
C GLU A 211 -24.20 -10.76 8.12
N ALA A 212 -23.67 -9.62 8.60
CA ALA A 212 -22.40 -9.07 8.10
C ALA A 212 -21.22 -9.99 8.44
N LYS A 213 -21.18 -10.52 9.66
CA LYS A 213 -20.16 -11.49 10.06
C LYS A 213 -20.22 -12.75 9.20
N GLU A 214 -21.40 -13.31 8.97
CA GLU A 214 -21.57 -14.46 8.11
C GLU A 214 -21.10 -14.18 6.67
N ALA A 215 -21.37 -12.98 6.15
CA ALA A 215 -20.97 -12.60 4.80
C ALA A 215 -19.46 -12.44 4.63
N PHE A 216 -18.72 -12.00 5.66
CA PHE A 216 -17.31 -11.59 5.54
C PHE A 216 -16.32 -12.47 6.31
N GLN A 217 -16.81 -13.30 7.27
CA GLN A 217 -15.93 -14.16 8.05
C GLN A 217 -15.32 -15.27 7.15
N GLU A 218 -14.01 -15.35 7.10
CA GLU A 218 -13.25 -16.29 6.27
C GLU A 218 -13.66 -16.28 4.78
N ARG A 219 -14.18 -15.17 4.32
CA ARG A 219 -14.68 -14.98 2.95
C ARG A 219 -14.14 -13.69 2.36
N PHE A 220 -13.86 -13.71 1.07
CA PHE A 220 -13.60 -12.54 0.26
C PHE A 220 -14.85 -12.24 -0.55
N THR A 221 -15.67 -11.32 -0.08
CA THR A 221 -17.03 -11.11 -0.58
C THR A 221 -17.11 -9.90 -1.47
N PHE A 222 -17.80 -10.05 -2.59
CA PHE A 222 -17.94 -9.07 -3.66
C PHE A 222 -19.42 -8.76 -3.93
N PHE A 223 -19.64 -7.53 -4.35
CA PHE A 223 -20.89 -7.12 -4.99
C PHE A 223 -20.56 -6.21 -6.18
N HIS A 224 -21.28 -6.41 -7.29
CA HIS A 224 -21.16 -5.63 -8.50
C HIS A 224 -22.53 -5.12 -8.92
N ASP A 225 -22.59 -3.83 -9.30
CA ASP A 225 -23.75 -3.18 -9.92
C ASP A 225 -23.22 -2.16 -10.94
N ASP A 226 -24.09 -1.52 -11.71
CA ASP A 226 -23.70 -0.50 -12.66
C ASP A 226 -22.93 0.65 -11.97
N GLY A 227 -21.70 0.88 -12.39
CA GLY A 227 -20.80 1.88 -11.79
C GLY A 227 -20.32 1.58 -10.35
N ILE A 228 -20.65 0.42 -9.78
CA ILE A 228 -20.27 0.00 -8.42
C ILE A 228 -19.57 -1.34 -8.46
N GLN A 229 -18.39 -1.39 -7.87
CA GLN A 229 -17.74 -2.63 -7.46
C GLN A 229 -17.28 -2.47 -6.02
N ILE A 230 -17.76 -3.32 -5.14
CA ILE A 230 -17.33 -3.35 -3.75
C ILE A 230 -16.89 -4.75 -3.35
N LEU A 231 -15.91 -4.81 -2.49
CA LEU A 231 -15.42 -6.03 -1.88
C LEU A 231 -15.14 -5.81 -0.39
N ALA A 232 -15.31 -6.84 0.40
CA ALA A 232 -14.98 -6.81 1.82
C ALA A 232 -14.42 -8.14 2.30
N TYR A 233 -13.56 -8.06 3.31
CA TYR A 233 -12.89 -9.21 3.92
C TYR A 233 -12.33 -8.85 5.30
N LEU A 234 -12.04 -9.85 6.11
CA LEU A 234 -11.41 -9.65 7.41
C LEU A 234 -9.91 -9.43 7.26
N ILE A 235 -9.39 -8.50 8.03
CA ILE A 235 -7.95 -8.22 8.17
C ILE A 235 -7.54 -8.26 9.64
N PRO A 236 -6.23 -8.38 9.95
CA PRO A 236 -5.75 -8.26 11.31
C PRO A 236 -6.22 -6.97 11.99
N GLY A 237 -6.61 -7.07 13.24
CA GLY A 237 -7.07 -5.97 14.06
C GLY A 237 -5.94 -5.19 14.72
N LYS A 238 -6.25 -4.55 15.86
CA LYS A 238 -5.28 -3.76 16.62
C LYS A 238 -4.02 -4.58 16.93
N ASN A 239 -2.85 -3.98 16.74
CA ASN A 239 -1.55 -4.63 16.95
C ASN A 239 -1.37 -5.92 16.12
N GLY A 240 -2.10 -6.05 15.01
CA GLY A 240 -2.02 -7.19 14.11
C GLY A 240 -2.68 -8.48 14.65
N THR A 241 -3.60 -8.40 15.61
CA THR A 241 -4.31 -9.59 16.11
C THR A 241 -5.14 -10.26 15.02
N ILE A 242 -5.07 -11.58 14.94
CA ILE A 242 -5.91 -12.38 14.04
C ILE A 242 -7.01 -13.14 14.79
N LYS A 243 -7.17 -12.89 16.08
CA LYS A 243 -8.16 -13.57 16.91
C LYS A 243 -9.58 -13.22 16.48
N PRO A 244 -10.47 -14.22 16.33
CA PRO A 244 -11.88 -13.97 16.05
C PRO A 244 -12.51 -12.97 17.03
N GLY A 245 -13.28 -12.02 16.50
CA GLY A 245 -13.90 -10.94 17.28
C GLY A 245 -13.01 -9.72 17.53
N GLU A 246 -11.69 -9.83 17.36
CA GLU A 246 -10.72 -8.73 17.52
C GLU A 246 -10.17 -8.20 16.17
N ARG A 247 -10.64 -8.74 15.06
CA ARG A 247 -10.24 -8.39 13.70
C ARG A 247 -11.01 -7.17 13.19
N LEU A 248 -10.69 -6.73 11.99
CA LEU A 248 -11.42 -5.67 11.30
C LEU A 248 -12.10 -6.22 10.04
N ILE A 249 -13.32 -5.79 9.78
CA ILE A 249 -13.97 -5.92 8.47
C ILE A 249 -13.49 -4.73 7.64
N ASN A 250 -12.71 -5.00 6.61
CA ASN A 250 -12.22 -4.01 5.66
C ASN A 250 -13.04 -4.06 4.40
N PHE A 251 -13.37 -2.89 3.82
CA PHE A 251 -13.96 -2.82 2.50
C PHE A 251 -13.16 -1.93 1.55
N VAL A 252 -13.30 -2.21 0.26
CA VAL A 252 -12.85 -1.37 -0.84
C VAL A 252 -14.00 -1.23 -1.81
N TRP A 253 -14.46 -0.01 -2.01
CA TRP A 253 -15.53 0.33 -2.91
C TRP A 253 -15.00 1.19 -4.05
N TYR A 254 -14.94 0.62 -5.24
CA TYR A 254 -14.57 1.34 -6.46
C TYR A 254 -15.82 2.05 -7.00
N TYR A 255 -15.68 3.36 -7.20
CA TYR A 255 -16.72 4.23 -7.69
C TYR A 255 -16.17 5.12 -8.80
N ASN A 256 -16.91 5.20 -9.92
CA ASN A 256 -16.49 5.95 -11.08
C ASN A 256 -16.67 7.45 -10.87
N PHE A 257 -15.63 8.22 -11.19
CA PHE A 257 -15.66 9.66 -11.21
C PHE A 257 -15.08 10.17 -12.52
N PRO A 258 -15.80 11.02 -13.27
CA PRO A 258 -15.15 11.80 -14.32
C PRO A 258 -14.05 12.67 -13.72
N VAL A 259 -12.86 12.67 -14.30
CA VAL A 259 -11.63 13.25 -13.72
C VAL A 259 -11.80 14.71 -13.32
N ASP A 260 -12.55 15.50 -14.12
CA ASP A 260 -12.76 16.93 -13.90
C ASP A 260 -14.15 17.26 -13.33
N SER A 261 -14.83 16.26 -12.73
CA SER A 261 -16.17 16.47 -12.19
C SER A 261 -16.15 17.24 -10.87
N GLU A 262 -17.21 18.01 -10.63
CA GLU A 262 -17.46 18.67 -9.34
C GLU A 262 -17.56 17.66 -8.21
N GLU A 263 -18.14 16.48 -8.47
CA GLU A 263 -18.26 15.40 -7.50
C GLU A 263 -16.89 14.87 -7.06
N PHE A 264 -15.96 14.68 -8.00
CA PHE A 264 -14.58 14.32 -7.68
C PHE A 264 -13.88 15.41 -6.87
N ALA A 265 -14.02 16.68 -7.26
CA ALA A 265 -13.48 17.80 -6.52
C ALA A 265 -14.05 17.90 -5.10
N GLU A 266 -15.36 17.66 -4.96
CA GLU A 266 -16.03 17.62 -3.66
C GLU A 266 -15.53 16.48 -2.77
N LEU A 267 -15.37 15.27 -3.32
CA LEU A 267 -14.82 14.10 -2.59
C LEU A 267 -13.40 14.37 -2.09
N MET A 268 -12.58 15.00 -2.92
CA MET A 268 -11.15 15.21 -2.65
C MET A 268 -10.84 16.53 -1.92
N THR A 269 -11.87 17.28 -1.47
CA THR A 269 -11.69 18.45 -0.61
C THR A 269 -12.04 18.10 0.84
N ASP A 270 -11.09 18.26 1.75
CA ASP A 270 -11.21 17.83 3.14
C ASP A 270 -11.98 18.81 4.04
N VAL A 271 -12.06 18.47 5.34
CA VAL A 271 -12.74 19.29 6.37
C VAL A 271 -12.09 20.65 6.59
N ASP A 272 -10.82 20.80 6.27
CA ASP A 272 -10.07 22.05 6.40
C ASP A 272 -10.10 22.87 5.10
N GLY A 273 -10.78 22.34 4.05
CA GLY A 273 -10.88 22.98 2.73
C GLY A 273 -9.67 22.73 1.84
N GLU A 274 -8.72 21.86 2.24
CA GLU A 274 -7.58 21.48 1.42
C GLU A 274 -7.99 20.48 0.34
N ARG A 275 -7.58 20.73 -0.90
CA ARG A 275 -7.83 19.83 -2.01
C ARG A 275 -6.69 18.82 -2.16
N HIS A 276 -7.01 17.54 -1.94
CA HIS A 276 -6.13 16.43 -2.20
C HIS A 276 -6.23 15.98 -3.66
N HIS A 277 -5.11 15.57 -4.26
CA HIS A 277 -5.09 15.13 -5.66
C HIS A 277 -5.23 13.63 -5.81
N ILE A 278 -4.71 12.86 -4.86
CA ILE A 278 -4.64 11.38 -4.97
C ILE A 278 -5.29 10.70 -3.77
N THR A 279 -5.00 11.13 -2.57
CA THR A 279 -5.47 10.45 -1.35
C THR A 279 -6.14 11.46 -0.43
N MET A 280 -7.41 11.25 -0.16
CA MET A 280 -8.15 11.84 0.95
C MET A 280 -7.83 11.04 2.20
N PRO A 281 -7.09 11.59 3.18
CA PRO A 281 -6.63 10.82 4.34
C PRO A 281 -7.79 10.36 5.25
N PRO A 282 -7.59 9.28 6.05
CA PRO A 282 -8.56 8.88 7.05
C PRO A 282 -8.89 10.01 8.03
N GLY A 283 -10.18 10.17 8.33
CA GLY A 283 -10.67 11.19 9.26
C GLY A 283 -10.71 12.64 8.71
N LYS A 284 -10.29 12.86 7.47
CA LYS A 284 -10.32 14.17 6.81
C LYS A 284 -11.50 14.35 5.86
N MET A 285 -12.19 13.30 5.50
CA MET A 285 -13.38 13.39 4.63
C MET A 285 -14.50 14.18 5.33
N ARG A 286 -15.10 15.13 4.62
CA ARG A 286 -16.21 15.93 5.14
C ARG A 286 -17.41 15.04 5.47
N PRO A 287 -18.03 15.16 6.67
CA PRO A 287 -19.16 14.32 7.06
C PRO A 287 -20.33 14.36 6.08
N ALA A 288 -20.66 15.53 5.53
CA ALA A 288 -21.73 15.69 4.55
C ALA A 288 -21.46 14.91 3.26
N VAL A 289 -20.20 14.87 2.80
CA VAL A 289 -19.79 14.09 1.64
C VAL A 289 -19.91 12.59 1.92
N TRP A 290 -19.42 12.14 3.08
CA TRP A 290 -19.53 10.72 3.45
C TRP A 290 -21.00 10.27 3.59
N GLU A 291 -21.88 11.12 4.10
CA GLU A 291 -23.31 10.79 4.22
C GLU A 291 -23.99 10.56 2.85
N LYS A 292 -23.57 11.28 1.79
CA LYS A 292 -24.02 11.00 0.41
C LYS A 292 -23.69 9.56 0.00
N TYR A 293 -22.44 9.12 0.25
CA TYR A 293 -22.02 7.74 -0.09
C TYR A 293 -22.69 6.68 0.78
N LYS A 294 -22.94 6.97 2.05
CA LYS A 294 -23.77 6.09 2.89
C LYS A 294 -25.18 5.93 2.33
N GLN A 295 -25.76 7.02 1.80
CA GLN A 295 -27.09 6.93 1.18
C GLN A 295 -27.05 6.07 -0.09
N VAL A 296 -26.06 6.26 -0.97
CA VAL A 296 -25.85 5.40 -2.14
C VAL A 296 -25.72 3.92 -1.73
N ALA A 297 -24.99 3.65 -0.65
CA ALA A 297 -24.83 2.29 -0.14
C ALA A 297 -26.17 1.69 0.32
N ARG A 298 -26.99 2.45 1.07
CA ARG A 298 -28.34 1.99 1.50
C ARG A 298 -29.27 1.69 0.33
N ASP A 299 -29.20 2.51 -0.72
CA ASP A 299 -30.14 2.42 -1.85
C ASP A 299 -29.74 1.34 -2.86
N ARG A 300 -28.43 1.09 -3.00
CA ARG A 300 -27.92 0.30 -4.12
C ARG A 300 -27.18 -0.99 -3.74
N MET A 301 -26.72 -1.14 -2.50
CA MET A 301 -25.91 -2.28 -2.10
C MET A 301 -26.65 -3.30 -1.25
N PRO A 302 -26.13 -4.54 -1.16
CA PRO A 302 -26.62 -5.53 -0.19
C PRO A 302 -26.54 -4.98 1.24
N PRO A 303 -27.49 -5.35 2.12
CA PRO A 303 -27.55 -4.85 3.50
C PRO A 303 -26.23 -5.00 4.26
N GLN A 304 -25.48 -6.09 4.06
CA GLN A 304 -24.22 -6.38 4.72
C GLN A 304 -23.15 -5.34 4.37
N PHE A 305 -23.05 -4.94 3.11
CA PHE A 305 -22.13 -3.89 2.67
C PHE A 305 -22.57 -2.50 3.13
N ALA A 306 -23.86 -2.19 2.99
CA ALA A 306 -24.43 -0.93 3.44
C ALA A 306 -24.19 -0.72 4.95
N GLU A 307 -24.32 -1.77 5.76
CA GLU A 307 -24.05 -1.73 7.19
C GLU A 307 -22.61 -1.34 7.49
N VAL A 308 -21.61 -2.00 6.86
CA VAL A 308 -20.18 -1.74 7.08
C VAL A 308 -19.84 -0.30 6.70
N ILE A 309 -20.35 0.18 5.55
CA ILE A 309 -20.15 1.55 5.11
C ILE A 309 -20.76 2.55 6.09
N CYS A 310 -22.00 2.33 6.52
CA CYS A 310 -22.69 3.23 7.44
C CYS A 310 -22.02 3.31 8.83
N LYS A 311 -21.43 2.21 9.31
CA LYS A 311 -20.71 2.13 10.60
C LYS A 311 -19.28 2.66 10.54
N THR A 312 -18.74 2.87 9.36
CA THR A 312 -17.35 3.37 9.20
C THR A 312 -17.21 4.81 9.71
N LYS A 313 -16.32 4.99 10.70
CA LYS A 313 -16.08 6.28 11.37
C LYS A 313 -15.02 7.13 10.69
N SER A 314 -14.03 6.51 10.08
CA SER A 314 -12.88 7.18 9.45
C SER A 314 -12.68 6.70 8.01
N PRO A 315 -13.61 7.02 7.10
CA PRO A 315 -13.45 6.67 5.69
C PRO A 315 -12.28 7.45 5.08
N PHE A 316 -11.70 6.88 4.04
CA PHE A 316 -10.73 7.56 3.20
C PHE A 316 -10.97 7.22 1.73
N ALA A 317 -10.40 8.02 0.83
CA ALA A 317 -10.53 7.82 -0.60
C ALA A 317 -9.16 7.86 -1.27
N GLN A 318 -8.99 7.04 -2.28
CA GLN A 318 -7.79 7.03 -3.10
C GLN A 318 -8.19 7.09 -4.57
N ALA A 319 -7.80 8.16 -5.27
CA ALA A 319 -7.93 8.22 -6.71
C ALA A 319 -7.01 7.18 -7.34
N ILE A 320 -7.57 6.34 -8.20
CA ILE A 320 -6.81 5.31 -8.87
C ILE A 320 -6.06 5.93 -10.05
N THR A 321 -4.81 5.55 -10.17
CA THR A 321 -3.90 6.14 -11.17
C THR A 321 -3.01 5.08 -11.77
N ASP A 322 -2.64 5.29 -13.02
CA ASP A 322 -1.73 4.45 -13.77
C ASP A 322 -0.44 5.21 -14.08
N VAL A 323 0.67 4.51 -13.94
CA VAL A 323 1.98 5.00 -14.38
C VAL A 323 2.91 3.83 -14.62
N ILE A 324 3.65 3.87 -15.72
CA ILE A 324 4.64 2.84 -16.07
C ILE A 324 5.92 3.54 -16.52
N SER A 325 7.03 3.19 -15.90
CA SER A 325 8.35 3.62 -16.38
C SER A 325 8.75 2.82 -17.62
N PRO A 326 9.25 3.46 -18.69
CA PRO A 326 9.72 2.74 -19.87
C PRO A 326 11.01 1.95 -19.62
N LYS A 327 11.71 2.24 -18.53
CA LYS A 327 12.97 1.58 -18.13
C LYS A 327 12.97 1.30 -16.65
N GLN A 328 13.59 0.20 -16.28
CA GLN A 328 13.82 -0.18 -14.88
C GLN A 328 15.19 0.23 -14.38
N SER A 329 16.20 0.28 -15.28
CA SER A 329 17.62 0.48 -14.95
C SER A 329 18.17 1.71 -15.66
N PHE A 330 19.00 2.49 -14.93
CA PHE A 330 19.60 3.74 -15.36
C PHE A 330 21.05 3.85 -14.87
N MET A 331 21.81 4.79 -15.42
CA MET A 331 23.20 5.07 -15.01
C MET A 331 24.06 3.80 -14.99
N ASP A 332 24.02 3.04 -16.10
CA ASP A 332 24.77 1.77 -16.26
C ASP A 332 24.47 0.73 -15.19
N GLY A 333 23.21 0.66 -14.73
CA GLY A 333 22.76 -0.30 -13.73
C GLY A 333 22.89 0.16 -12.28
N LYS A 334 23.39 1.37 -12.04
CA LYS A 334 23.58 1.93 -10.70
C LYS A 334 22.29 2.48 -10.07
N VAL A 335 21.24 2.73 -10.87
CA VAL A 335 19.94 3.16 -10.36
C VAL A 335 18.86 2.23 -10.89
N LEU A 336 18.06 1.64 -10.00
CA LEU A 336 16.97 0.73 -10.32
C LEU A 336 15.64 1.28 -9.77
N LEU A 337 14.56 1.15 -10.53
CA LEU A 337 13.20 1.39 -10.05
C LEU A 337 12.52 0.07 -9.70
N ILE A 338 11.76 0.05 -8.60
CA ILE A 338 10.99 -1.10 -8.15
C ILE A 338 9.58 -0.71 -7.67
N GLY A 339 8.68 -1.69 -7.60
CA GLY A 339 7.31 -1.49 -7.12
C GLY A 339 6.57 -0.39 -7.89
N ASP A 340 5.75 0.39 -7.20
CA ASP A 340 4.96 1.46 -7.82
C ASP A 340 5.81 2.61 -8.40
N ALA A 341 7.09 2.71 -8.04
CA ALA A 341 8.01 3.64 -8.70
C ALA A 341 8.34 3.21 -10.13
N LEU A 342 8.39 1.90 -10.38
CA LEU A 342 8.56 1.33 -11.73
C LEU A 342 7.22 1.27 -12.47
N ALA A 343 6.21 0.64 -11.86
CA ALA A 343 4.90 0.43 -12.45
C ALA A 343 3.85 0.46 -11.36
N GLY A 344 3.11 1.55 -11.29
CA GLY A 344 1.94 1.71 -10.44
C GLY A 344 0.69 1.37 -11.25
N GLU A 345 0.59 0.13 -11.71
CA GLU A 345 -0.59 -0.39 -12.34
C GLU A 345 -1.53 -0.92 -11.27
N GLN A 346 -2.52 -0.13 -10.92
CA GLN A 346 -3.66 -0.68 -10.19
C GLN A 346 -4.60 -1.30 -11.21
N ALA A 347 -4.43 -2.60 -11.37
CA ALA A 347 -5.33 -3.54 -12.03
C ALA A 347 -6.32 -2.89 -13.01
N SER A 348 -5.91 -2.74 -14.25
CA SER A 348 -6.77 -2.47 -15.41
C SER A 348 -7.94 -3.48 -15.56
N TYR A 349 -8.06 -4.43 -14.66
CA TYR A 349 -9.12 -5.43 -14.58
C TYR A 349 -10.43 -4.91 -13.99
N VAL A 350 -10.46 -3.68 -13.47
CA VAL A 350 -11.64 -3.09 -12.84
C VAL A 350 -12.11 -1.85 -13.59
N ARG A 351 -12.07 -1.86 -14.92
CA ARG A 351 -13.01 -1.00 -15.63
C ARG A 351 -14.38 -1.60 -15.41
N CYS A 352 -15.15 -1.03 -14.48
CA CYS A 352 -16.60 -1.26 -14.48
C CYS A 352 -17.08 -1.10 -15.93
N PRO A 353 -17.77 -2.10 -16.51
CA PRO A 353 -18.22 -2.00 -17.87
C PRO A 353 -18.98 -0.67 -18.01
N GLN A 354 -18.47 0.22 -18.84
CA GLN A 354 -19.30 1.31 -19.31
C GLN A 354 -20.40 0.64 -20.11
N VAL A 355 -21.59 0.60 -19.56
CA VAL A 355 -22.77 0.26 -20.33
C VAL A 355 -22.87 1.32 -21.41
N ARG A 356 -22.44 0.97 -22.64
CA ARG A 356 -22.78 1.76 -23.81
C ARG A 356 -24.29 1.76 -23.84
N GLY A 357 -24.88 2.95 -23.65
CA GLY A 357 -26.28 3.13 -23.84
C GLY A 357 -26.65 2.54 -25.20
N VAL A 358 -27.52 1.54 -25.17
CA VAL A 358 -28.23 1.08 -26.35
C VAL A 358 -29.21 2.20 -26.65
N GLY A 359 -28.89 3.03 -27.68
CA GLY A 359 -29.82 3.96 -28.26
C GLY A 359 -30.87 3.23 -29.11
#